data_d94c83f1a2f9a11d8805a4b4db0adecf
#
_entry.id   d94c83f1a2f9a11d8805a4b4db0adecf
#
_cell.length_a   1.000
_cell.length_b   1.000
_cell.length_c   1.000
_cell.angle_alpha   90.00
_cell.angle_beta   90.00
_cell.angle_gamma   90.00
#
_symmetry.space_group_name_H-M   'P 1'
#
loop_
_entity.id
_entity.type
_entity.pdbx_description
1 polymer ?
#
loop_
_entity_poly.entity_id
_entity_poly.type
_entity_poly.pdbx_seq_one_letter_code
_entity_poly.pdbx_strand_id
1 'polypeptide(L)'
;MSDAPLSQLPVDANEPYIGLKPYTAAERDRFFGRERDAQLLINKLFSHPLTLLYAPSGVGKTSLLRALVIPNLKAEEAQVVYFDRWNTADPCSSLAAVIRQDEAVTPGPGQLVDAAQAALARDDSTLVIVLDQFEEYLQRYAANLGLLPAALGALLRT
;
A
#
# COMPACT_ATOMS: atom_id res chain seq x y z
N MET A 1 -12.87 33.14 -25.26
CA MET A 1 -11.97 32.00 -25.43
C MET A 1 -11.87 31.39 -24.04
N SER A 2 -12.49 30.27 -23.84
CA SER A 2 -12.64 29.62 -22.50
C SER A 2 -11.55 28.57 -22.37
N ASP A 3 -10.56 28.83 -21.52
CA ASP A 3 -9.54 27.84 -21.17
C ASP A 3 -10.18 26.75 -20.27
N ALA A 4 -10.51 25.65 -20.85
CA ALA A 4 -10.86 24.45 -20.08
C ALA A 4 -9.58 23.85 -19.46
N PRO A 5 -9.59 23.46 -18.17
CA PRO A 5 -8.42 22.88 -17.53
C PRO A 5 -8.07 21.53 -18.19
N LEU A 6 -6.77 21.34 -18.48
CA LEU A 6 -6.20 20.16 -19.14
C LEU A 6 -6.47 18.81 -18.43
N SER A 7 -7.10 18.83 -17.24
CA SER A 7 -7.43 17.66 -16.43
C SER A 7 -8.70 16.90 -16.87
N GLN A 8 -9.41 17.34 -17.92
CA GLN A 8 -10.70 16.79 -18.34
C GLN A 8 -10.72 16.23 -19.77
N LEU A 9 -9.59 16.03 -20.40
CA LEU A 9 -9.58 15.30 -21.67
C LEU A 9 -9.93 13.83 -21.38
N PRO A 10 -10.92 13.27 -22.10
CA PRO A 10 -11.21 11.84 -21.98
C PRO A 10 -9.97 11.07 -22.41
N VAL A 11 -9.43 10.26 -21.50
CA VAL A 11 -8.32 9.34 -21.81
C VAL A 11 -8.88 8.31 -22.77
N ASP A 12 -8.41 8.31 -24.03
CA ASP A 12 -8.78 7.31 -25.02
C ASP A 12 -8.35 5.93 -24.48
N ALA A 13 -9.27 4.96 -24.53
CA ALA A 13 -9.02 3.60 -24.05
C ALA A 13 -7.83 2.92 -24.76
N ASN A 14 -7.38 3.46 -25.89
CA ASN A 14 -6.24 3.01 -26.67
C ASN A 14 -4.91 3.75 -26.40
N GLU A 15 -4.91 4.80 -25.58
CA GLU A 15 -3.66 5.47 -25.25
C GLU A 15 -2.84 4.67 -24.24
N PRO A 16 -1.55 4.37 -24.51
CA PRO A 16 -0.70 3.60 -23.62
C PRO A 16 -0.37 4.34 -22.30
N TYR A 17 -0.54 5.66 -22.26
CA TYR A 17 -0.24 6.49 -21.09
C TYR A 17 -1.51 7.04 -20.46
N ILE A 18 -1.72 6.74 -19.18
CA ILE A 18 -2.89 7.21 -18.39
C ILE A 18 -2.64 8.58 -17.72
N GLY A 19 -1.61 9.30 -18.14
CA GLY A 19 -1.23 10.59 -17.57
C GLY A 19 -0.50 10.45 -16.22
N LEU A 20 -0.73 11.38 -15.28
CA LEU A 20 -0.05 11.41 -13.97
C LEU A 20 -0.67 10.49 -12.91
N LYS A 21 -1.65 9.67 -13.28
CA LYS A 21 -2.27 8.71 -12.35
C LYS A 21 -1.43 7.44 -12.25
N PRO A 22 -1.31 6.83 -11.05
CA PRO A 22 -0.69 5.52 -10.93
C PRO A 22 -1.47 4.44 -11.70
N TYR A 23 -0.76 3.54 -12.36
CA TYR A 23 -1.36 2.33 -12.94
C TYR A 23 -1.93 1.44 -11.83
N THR A 24 -3.06 0.81 -12.12
CA THR A 24 -3.74 -0.14 -11.24
C THR A 24 -3.73 -1.54 -11.84
N ALA A 25 -4.31 -2.52 -11.15
CA ALA A 25 -4.47 -3.87 -11.68
C ALA A 25 -5.27 -3.91 -13.01
N ALA A 26 -6.21 -2.98 -13.21
CA ALA A 26 -7.00 -2.88 -14.43
C ALA A 26 -6.17 -2.44 -15.65
N GLU A 27 -5.10 -1.68 -15.42
CA GLU A 27 -4.18 -1.22 -16.47
C GLU A 27 -2.89 -2.06 -16.54
N ARG A 28 -2.85 -3.23 -15.91
CA ARG A 28 -1.67 -4.10 -15.86
C ARG A 28 -1.07 -4.37 -17.24
N ASP A 29 -1.91 -4.63 -18.23
CA ASP A 29 -1.49 -4.95 -19.62
C ASP A 29 -0.86 -3.76 -20.36
N ARG A 30 -0.90 -2.58 -19.75
CA ARG A 30 -0.32 -1.32 -20.26
C ARG A 30 0.93 -0.89 -19.49
N PHE A 31 1.28 -1.61 -18.43
CA PHE A 31 2.43 -1.31 -17.56
C PHE A 31 3.56 -2.30 -17.79
N PHE A 32 4.39 -2.03 -18.80
CA PHE A 32 5.44 -2.91 -19.29
C PHE A 32 6.81 -2.62 -18.72
N GLY A 33 7.69 -3.63 -18.78
CA GLY A 33 9.13 -3.50 -18.53
C GLY A 33 9.51 -3.46 -17.04
N ARG A 34 8.57 -3.70 -16.12
CA ARG A 34 8.81 -3.71 -14.67
C ARG A 34 8.51 -5.06 -14.01
N GLU A 35 8.30 -6.10 -14.82
CA GLU A 35 7.95 -7.45 -14.36
C GLU A 35 9.07 -8.05 -13.50
N ARG A 36 10.32 -7.82 -13.91
CA ARG A 36 11.51 -8.27 -13.16
C ARG A 36 11.60 -7.57 -11.80
N ASP A 37 11.34 -6.28 -11.74
CA ASP A 37 11.35 -5.52 -10.48
C ASP A 37 10.25 -6.00 -9.54
N ALA A 38 9.06 -6.26 -10.09
CA ALA A 38 7.95 -6.82 -9.33
C ALA A 38 8.29 -8.19 -8.74
N GLN A 39 8.87 -9.11 -9.53
CA GLN A 39 9.26 -10.44 -9.07
C GLN A 39 10.36 -10.38 -8.00
N LEU A 40 11.36 -9.52 -8.17
CA LEU A 40 12.40 -9.31 -7.16
C LEU A 40 11.81 -8.78 -5.84
N LEU A 41 10.83 -7.88 -5.91
CA LEU A 41 10.17 -7.33 -4.73
C LEU A 41 9.33 -8.41 -4.03
N ILE A 42 8.56 -9.20 -4.79
CA ILE A 42 7.75 -10.31 -4.26
C ILE A 42 8.64 -11.33 -3.54
N ASN A 43 9.74 -11.75 -4.14
CA ASN A 43 10.69 -12.67 -3.53
C ASN A 43 11.26 -12.11 -2.20
N LYS A 44 11.52 -10.80 -2.14
CA LYS A 44 11.97 -10.14 -0.90
C LYS A 44 10.88 -10.12 0.17
N LEU A 45 9.62 -9.86 -0.22
CA LEU A 45 8.48 -9.84 0.71
C LEU A 45 8.24 -11.20 1.37
N PHE A 46 8.39 -12.30 0.63
CA PHE A 46 8.28 -13.65 1.20
C PHE A 46 9.52 -14.07 2.01
N SER A 47 10.67 -13.44 1.78
CA SER A 47 11.93 -13.83 2.43
C SER A 47 12.26 -13.00 3.67
N HIS A 48 11.60 -11.86 3.87
CA HIS A 48 11.95 -10.90 4.93
C HIS A 48 10.68 -10.31 5.55
N PRO A 49 10.63 -10.18 6.89
CA PRO A 49 9.47 -9.60 7.59
C PRO A 49 9.30 -8.09 7.31
N LEU A 50 10.35 -7.41 6.87
CA LEU A 50 10.32 -5.99 6.50
C LEU A 50 11.08 -5.76 5.21
N THR A 51 10.45 -5.10 4.24
CA THR A 51 11.08 -4.69 3.00
C THR A 51 10.85 -3.19 2.76
N LEU A 52 11.92 -2.44 2.55
CA LEU A 52 11.85 -1.01 2.22
C LEU A 52 12.03 -0.82 0.71
N LEU A 53 10.99 -0.28 0.04
CA LEU A 53 11.05 0.17 -1.34
C LEU A 53 11.34 1.67 -1.39
N TYR A 54 12.57 2.03 -1.71
CA TYR A 54 13.02 3.41 -1.78
C TYR A 54 13.43 3.78 -3.22
N ALA A 55 12.94 4.92 -3.70
CA ALA A 55 13.33 5.52 -4.97
C ALA A 55 12.80 6.98 -5.05
N PRO A 56 13.34 7.83 -5.93
CA PRO A 56 12.82 9.19 -6.15
C PRO A 56 11.32 9.22 -6.45
N SER A 57 10.68 10.37 -6.22
CA SER A 57 9.28 10.56 -6.60
C SER A 57 9.11 10.45 -8.12
N GLY A 58 7.97 9.95 -8.57
CA GLY A 58 7.65 9.85 -10.00
C GLY A 58 8.22 8.64 -10.75
N VAL A 59 9.06 7.80 -10.13
CA VAL A 59 9.64 6.60 -10.80
C VAL A 59 8.66 5.42 -10.90
N GLY A 60 7.40 5.61 -10.52
CA GLY A 60 6.37 4.57 -10.65
C GLY A 60 6.32 3.54 -9.52
N LYS A 61 6.77 3.86 -8.29
CA LYS A 61 6.65 2.96 -7.12
C LYS A 61 5.20 2.49 -6.89
N THR A 62 4.27 3.43 -6.79
CA THR A 62 2.84 3.14 -6.59
C THR A 62 2.27 2.33 -7.75
N SER A 63 2.64 2.64 -9.00
CA SER A 63 2.22 1.86 -10.16
C SER A 63 2.76 0.44 -10.12
N LEU A 64 4.05 0.26 -9.77
CA LEU A 64 4.65 -1.07 -9.59
C LEU A 64 3.90 -1.90 -8.54
N LEU A 65 3.60 -1.28 -7.40
CA LEU A 65 2.85 -1.94 -6.32
C LEU A 65 1.44 -2.32 -6.78
N ARG A 66 0.66 -1.37 -7.33
CA ARG A 66 -0.76 -1.55 -7.63
C ARG A 66 -1.01 -2.38 -8.89
N ALA A 67 -0.20 -2.22 -9.94
CA ALA A 67 -0.41 -2.93 -11.21
C ALA A 67 0.22 -4.33 -11.24
N LEU A 68 1.34 -4.56 -10.54
CA LEU A 68 2.06 -5.83 -10.63
C LEU A 68 2.19 -6.55 -9.28
N VAL A 69 2.75 -5.91 -8.26
CA VAL A 69 3.11 -6.62 -7.01
C VAL A 69 1.87 -7.13 -6.28
N ILE A 70 0.91 -6.27 -6.00
CA ILE A 70 -0.32 -6.63 -5.26
C ILE A 70 -1.14 -7.71 -5.98
N PRO A 71 -1.41 -7.61 -7.30
CA PRO A 71 -2.09 -8.68 -8.01
C PRO A 71 -1.36 -10.02 -7.98
N ASN A 72 -0.03 -10.01 -8.10
CA ASN A 72 0.75 -11.24 -8.05
C ASN A 72 0.78 -11.85 -6.63
N LEU A 73 0.92 -11.04 -5.56
CA LEU A 73 0.81 -11.53 -4.17
C LEU A 73 -0.55 -12.18 -3.90
N LYS A 74 -1.63 -11.58 -4.41
CA LYS A 74 -2.98 -12.17 -4.31
C LYS A 74 -3.12 -13.47 -5.10
N ALA A 75 -2.45 -13.60 -6.24
CA ALA A 75 -2.41 -14.85 -7.01
C ALA A 75 -1.63 -15.96 -6.30
N GLU A 76 -0.68 -15.61 -5.43
CA GLU A 76 0.04 -16.51 -4.51
C GLU A 76 -0.71 -16.70 -3.17
N GLU A 77 -2.01 -16.40 -3.14
CA GLU A 77 -2.90 -16.56 -1.99
C GLU A 77 -2.50 -15.73 -0.74
N ALA A 78 -1.66 -14.69 -0.89
CA ALA A 78 -1.35 -13.80 0.21
C ALA A 78 -2.51 -12.83 0.50
N GLN A 79 -2.79 -12.60 1.79
CA GLN A 79 -3.65 -11.52 2.24
C GLN A 79 -2.90 -10.20 2.08
N VAL A 80 -3.38 -9.28 1.23
CA VAL A 80 -2.71 -8.01 0.99
C VAL A 80 -3.55 -6.85 1.50
N VAL A 81 -2.98 -6.10 2.44
CA VAL A 81 -3.50 -4.84 2.95
C VAL A 81 -2.70 -3.69 2.34
N TYR A 82 -3.35 -2.79 1.62
CA TYR A 82 -2.75 -1.60 1.05
C TYR A 82 -3.23 -0.36 1.80
N PHE A 83 -2.29 0.47 2.26
CA PHE A 83 -2.58 1.68 3.02
C PHE A 83 -1.73 2.86 2.53
N ASP A 84 -2.41 3.96 2.18
CA ASP A 84 -1.84 5.22 1.70
C ASP A 84 -2.53 6.46 2.34
N ARG A 85 -3.37 6.23 3.36
CA ARG A 85 -4.21 7.27 3.98
C ARG A 85 -3.53 7.90 5.20
N TRP A 86 -2.51 8.71 4.98
CA TRP A 86 -1.75 9.36 6.07
C TRP A 86 -2.39 10.66 6.58
N ASN A 87 -3.40 11.19 5.87
CA ASN A 87 -4.16 12.37 6.29
C ASN A 87 -5.31 12.00 7.24
N THR A 88 -4.98 11.46 8.39
CA THR A 88 -5.93 11.02 9.42
C THR A 88 -5.43 11.45 10.80
N ALA A 89 -6.31 11.56 11.78
CA ALA A 89 -5.93 11.92 13.16
C ALA A 89 -5.10 10.83 13.85
N ASP A 90 -5.41 9.55 13.52
CA ASP A 90 -4.71 8.38 14.06
C ASP A 90 -4.46 7.34 12.96
N PRO A 91 -3.27 7.34 12.35
CA PRO A 91 -2.91 6.37 11.31
C PRO A 91 -2.88 4.92 11.80
N CYS A 92 -2.50 4.69 13.05
CA CYS A 92 -2.46 3.34 13.64
C CYS A 92 -3.85 2.71 13.64
N SER A 93 -4.81 3.47 14.07
CA SER A 93 -6.22 3.09 14.11
C SER A 93 -6.81 2.89 12.73
N SER A 94 -6.52 3.82 11.82
CA SER A 94 -6.99 3.73 10.44
C SER A 94 -6.43 2.49 9.74
N LEU A 95 -5.17 2.14 9.98
CA LEU A 95 -4.56 0.92 9.44
C LEU A 95 -5.19 -0.34 10.05
N ALA A 96 -5.43 -0.36 11.37
CA ALA A 96 -6.09 -1.49 12.04
C ALA A 96 -7.49 -1.74 11.48
N ALA A 97 -8.28 -0.69 11.21
CA ALA A 97 -9.60 -0.79 10.59
C ALA A 97 -9.52 -1.41 9.18
N VAL A 98 -8.53 -1.01 8.38
CA VAL A 98 -8.33 -1.60 7.03
C VAL A 98 -7.96 -3.10 7.12
N ILE A 99 -7.12 -3.50 8.07
CA ILE A 99 -6.74 -4.91 8.28
C ILE A 99 -7.96 -5.73 8.71
N ARG A 100 -8.80 -5.19 9.59
CA ARG A 100 -10.03 -5.86 10.04
C ARG A 100 -11.12 -5.91 8.98
N GLN A 101 -11.07 -5.05 7.97
CA GLN A 101 -12.15 -4.81 7.00
C GLN A 101 -13.44 -4.31 7.70
N ASP A 102 -13.28 -3.62 8.82
CA ASP A 102 -14.38 -3.08 9.63
C ASP A 102 -14.05 -1.65 10.04
N GLU A 103 -14.84 -0.68 9.57
CA GLU A 103 -14.67 0.74 9.86
C GLU A 103 -15.28 1.16 11.22
N ALA A 104 -16.06 0.28 11.84
CA ALA A 104 -16.85 0.61 13.05
C ALA A 104 -16.07 0.49 14.36
N VAL A 105 -14.82 0.04 14.32
CA VAL A 105 -14.01 -0.19 15.54
C VAL A 105 -13.28 1.08 15.96
N THR A 106 -13.60 1.56 17.18
CA THR A 106 -12.85 2.65 17.83
C THR A 106 -11.48 2.12 18.27
N PRO A 107 -10.40 2.66 17.78
CA PRO A 107 -9.09 2.09 17.93
C PRO A 107 -8.34 2.55 19.18
N GLY A 108 -7.49 1.68 19.71
CA GLY A 108 -6.58 1.94 20.82
C GLY A 108 -5.19 1.30 20.60
N PRO A 109 -4.20 1.56 21.47
CA PRO A 109 -2.78 1.24 21.22
C PRO A 109 -2.45 -0.23 21.06
N GLY A 110 -3.17 -1.21 21.24
CA GLY A 110 -2.88 -2.65 20.95
C GLY A 110 -3.54 -3.18 19.68
N GLN A 111 -4.44 -2.43 19.09
CA GLN A 111 -5.38 -2.95 18.08
C GLN A 111 -4.77 -3.28 16.72
N LEU A 112 -3.62 -2.70 16.37
CA LEU A 112 -2.95 -3.04 15.12
C LEU A 112 -2.43 -4.50 15.15
N VAL A 113 -1.83 -4.90 16.28
CA VAL A 113 -1.34 -6.27 16.48
C VAL A 113 -2.53 -7.23 16.55
N ASP A 114 -3.57 -6.90 17.31
CA ASP A 114 -4.79 -7.72 17.42
C ASP A 114 -5.49 -7.86 16.06
N ALA A 115 -5.52 -6.79 15.26
CA ALA A 115 -6.08 -6.83 13.91
C ALA A 115 -5.30 -7.76 12.98
N ALA A 116 -3.97 -7.70 13.02
CA ALA A 116 -3.12 -8.56 12.23
C ALA A 116 -3.22 -10.03 12.66
N GLN A 117 -3.21 -10.30 13.97
CA GLN A 117 -3.41 -11.65 14.51
C GLN A 117 -4.78 -12.23 14.13
N ALA A 118 -5.83 -11.40 14.19
CA ALA A 118 -7.17 -11.81 13.76
C ALA A 118 -7.24 -12.06 12.24
N ALA A 119 -6.49 -11.33 11.44
CA ALA A 119 -6.39 -11.58 10.00
C ALA A 119 -5.69 -12.91 9.71
N LEU A 120 -4.56 -13.18 10.35
CA LEU A 120 -3.82 -14.44 10.25
C LEU A 120 -4.61 -15.65 10.77
N ALA A 121 -5.42 -15.47 11.82
CA ALA A 121 -6.27 -16.55 12.37
C ALA A 121 -7.45 -16.94 11.47
N ARG A 122 -7.84 -16.07 10.51
CA ARG A 122 -8.91 -16.37 9.56
C ARG A 122 -8.46 -17.29 8.43
N ASP A 123 -7.21 -17.20 8.08
CA ASP A 123 -6.64 -17.91 6.95
C ASP A 123 -5.15 -18.11 7.24
N ASP A 124 -4.64 -19.33 7.07
CA ASP A 124 -3.22 -19.70 7.27
C ASP A 124 -2.32 -19.18 6.13
N SER A 125 -2.68 -18.02 5.58
CA SER A 125 -1.95 -17.36 4.50
C SER A 125 -1.02 -16.27 5.02
N THR A 126 -0.03 -15.88 4.21
CA THR A 126 0.87 -14.76 4.52
C THR A 126 0.13 -13.43 4.48
N LEU A 127 0.20 -12.64 5.55
CA LEU A 127 -0.30 -11.27 5.57
C LEU A 127 0.79 -10.28 5.12
N VAL A 128 0.55 -9.58 4.03
CA VAL A 128 1.43 -8.51 3.51
C VAL A 128 0.77 -7.15 3.71
N ILE A 129 1.38 -6.29 4.50
CA ILE A 129 0.93 -4.92 4.72
C ILE A 129 1.81 -3.98 3.90
N VAL A 130 1.21 -3.30 2.92
CA VAL A 130 1.87 -2.32 2.04
C VAL A 130 1.55 -0.93 2.53
N LEU A 131 2.56 -0.20 2.98
CA LEU A 131 2.47 1.20 3.43
C LEU A 131 3.05 2.08 2.31
N ASP A 132 2.20 2.57 1.41
CA ASP A 132 2.63 3.44 0.31
C ASP A 132 2.65 4.91 0.75
N GLN A 133 3.53 5.71 0.13
CA GLN A 133 3.72 7.13 0.47
C GLN A 133 4.04 7.35 1.96
N PHE A 134 4.78 6.43 2.59
CA PHE A 134 5.09 6.50 4.02
C PHE A 134 5.86 7.76 4.43
N GLU A 135 6.51 8.41 3.46
CA GLU A 135 7.13 9.73 3.62
C GLU A 135 6.13 10.81 4.06
N GLU A 136 4.85 10.73 3.66
CA GLU A 136 3.81 11.66 4.10
C GLU A 136 3.55 11.54 5.60
N TYR A 137 3.54 10.30 6.12
CA TYR A 137 3.46 10.05 7.55
C TYR A 137 4.65 10.66 8.28
N LEU A 138 5.88 10.43 7.82
CA LEU A 138 7.09 10.94 8.45
C LEU A 138 7.11 12.47 8.46
N GLN A 139 6.68 13.13 7.38
CA GLN A 139 6.60 14.59 7.30
C GLN A 139 5.53 15.16 8.24
N ARG A 140 4.35 14.53 8.27
CA ARG A 140 3.21 15.03 9.04
C ARG A 140 3.42 14.86 10.54
N TYR A 141 4.02 13.77 10.96
CA TYR A 141 4.22 13.41 12.37
C TYR A 141 5.67 13.57 12.82
N ALA A 142 6.49 14.37 12.12
CA ALA A 142 7.92 14.56 12.41
C ALA A 142 8.22 14.94 13.87
N ALA A 143 7.35 15.76 14.50
CA ALA A 143 7.50 16.19 15.88
C ALA A 143 7.08 15.12 16.92
N ASN A 144 6.17 14.20 16.51
CA ASN A 144 5.69 13.11 17.37
C ASN A 144 5.15 11.99 16.49
N LEU A 145 5.93 10.94 16.33
CA LEU A 145 5.58 9.78 15.48
C LEU A 145 4.43 8.93 16.05
N GLY A 146 3.90 9.26 17.23
CA GLY A 146 2.77 8.55 17.82
C GLY A 146 3.05 7.07 18.10
N LEU A 147 1.99 6.26 18.00
CA LEU A 147 2.04 4.83 18.36
C LEU A 147 2.42 3.92 17.16
N LEU A 148 2.34 4.40 15.93
CA LEU A 148 2.51 3.56 14.75
C LEU A 148 3.88 2.86 14.67
N PRO A 149 5.03 3.51 14.92
CA PRO A 149 6.32 2.81 14.89
C PRO A 149 6.44 1.69 15.91
N ALA A 150 5.93 1.90 17.12
CA ALA A 150 5.93 0.87 18.16
C ALA A 150 5.01 -0.30 17.79
N ALA A 151 3.84 -0.03 17.22
CA ALA A 151 2.89 -1.03 16.76
C ALA A 151 3.44 -1.83 15.57
N LEU A 152 4.08 -1.19 14.58
CA LEU A 152 4.76 -1.88 13.48
C LEU A 152 5.93 -2.72 14.00
N GLY A 153 6.72 -2.20 14.94
CA GLY A 153 7.78 -2.98 15.59
C GLY A 153 7.27 -4.17 16.40
N ALA A 154 6.07 -4.13 16.93
CA ALA A 154 5.43 -5.26 17.58
C ALA A 154 4.99 -6.32 16.56
N LEU A 155 4.42 -5.92 15.42
CA LEU A 155 4.05 -6.84 14.32
C LEU A 155 5.25 -7.64 13.77
N LEU A 156 6.43 -7.03 13.71
CA LEU A 156 7.63 -7.69 13.21
C LEU A 156 8.22 -8.74 14.17
N ARG A 157 7.67 -8.84 15.40
CA ARG A 157 8.11 -9.80 16.42
C ARG A 157 7.12 -10.95 16.65
N THR A 158 5.97 -10.89 16.01
CA THR A 158 4.96 -11.95 16.02
C THR A 158 5.17 -12.93 14.88
#